data_d2adfdedc1e87f1b9980cada42040eca
#
_entry.id   d2adfdedc1e87f1b9980cada42040eca
#
_cell.length_a   1.000
_cell.length_b   1.000
_cell.length_c   1.000
_cell.angle_alpha   90.00
_cell.angle_beta   90.00
_cell.angle_gamma   90.00
#
_symmetry.space_group_name_H-M   'P 1'
#
loop_
_entity.id
_entity.type
_entity.pdbx_description
1 polymer ?
#
loop_
_entity_poly.entity_id
_entity_poly.type
_entity_poly.pdbx_seq_one_letter_code
_entity_poly.pdbx_strand_id
1 'polypeptide(L)'
;MALNTGAKLGRYEIRSPLGAGGMGEVYLAQDTKLDRRVALKILPQEFAQDAERMRRFVQEAKAASGLNHPNIITIHEIGEADGTHFIATEYIEGKTLWQQLSRGPLRPGAALEIAVQIVSALQAAHTVGVVHRDIKPENVMIRPDGVVKILDFGIAKLSAPAVSGGAFNNETDSEAATAVKSVTSAGMIIGTASYMSPEQARGKAIDARSDIFSFGVLLYEMLAGTRPFAGENPMDVLGSIIADEPKPLDQRVPALPRELDRIINQALRKKREERYQTANDLLRDLKGLQKRLEFEAELARTSPPHKNSEAQTQIIKAETTAKIEPRNSIAVLPFANISDEPENEYFCDGLAEELLNALAKIENLKVAARTSAFSFKGKHTNVSEIGHALNVKTVLEGSVRKSGSRVRITAQLINAADGYHLWSERYDRELRDIFDVQDEIAQAIVDALRLKLIAKEKALVMKRYTDNTAAYELFLKG
;
A
#
# COMPACT_ATOMS: atom_id res chain seq x y z
N MET A 1 -31.30 -0.43 -26.15
CA MET A 1 -32.59 0.26 -25.76
C MET A 1 -32.52 0.51 -24.28
N ALA A 2 -32.71 1.74 -23.83
CA ALA A 2 -32.76 2.05 -22.40
C ALA A 2 -33.96 1.37 -21.75
N LEU A 3 -33.74 0.68 -20.64
CA LEU A 3 -34.82 0.02 -19.90
C LEU A 3 -35.57 1.05 -19.04
N ASN A 4 -36.90 1.02 -19.11
CA ASN A 4 -37.72 1.90 -18.32
C ASN A 4 -37.87 1.41 -16.86
N THR A 5 -38.12 2.33 -15.93
CA THR A 5 -38.48 1.97 -14.54
C THR A 5 -39.66 1.04 -14.52
N GLY A 6 -39.62 -0.04 -13.74
CA GLY A 6 -40.60 -1.09 -13.66
C GLY A 6 -40.44 -2.20 -14.70
N ALA A 7 -39.58 -2.06 -15.71
CA ALA A 7 -39.26 -3.13 -16.64
C ALA A 7 -38.62 -4.32 -15.89
N LYS A 8 -38.92 -5.54 -16.34
CA LYS A 8 -38.32 -6.74 -15.77
C LYS A 8 -37.34 -7.35 -16.76
N LEU A 9 -36.18 -7.74 -16.27
CA LEU A 9 -35.20 -8.53 -16.98
C LEU A 9 -34.96 -9.82 -16.18
N GLY A 10 -35.59 -10.91 -16.58
CA GLY A 10 -35.65 -12.11 -15.77
C GLY A 10 -36.27 -11.84 -14.39
N ARG A 11 -35.51 -12.10 -13.32
CA ARG A 11 -35.93 -11.83 -11.92
C ARG A 11 -35.67 -10.42 -11.43
N TYR A 12 -35.00 -9.58 -12.21
CA TYR A 12 -34.60 -8.24 -11.84
C TYR A 12 -35.62 -7.21 -12.31
N GLU A 13 -36.15 -6.41 -11.38
CA GLU A 13 -37.04 -5.28 -11.67
C GLU A 13 -36.27 -3.97 -11.62
N ILE A 14 -36.24 -3.25 -12.73
CA ILE A 14 -35.49 -1.98 -12.85
C ILE A 14 -36.14 -0.88 -11.99
N ARG A 15 -35.37 -0.23 -11.18
CA ARG A 15 -35.81 0.89 -10.32
C ARG A 15 -35.40 2.26 -10.87
N SER A 16 -34.15 2.42 -11.25
CA SER A 16 -33.65 3.67 -11.83
C SER A 16 -32.32 3.44 -12.58
N PRO A 17 -31.98 4.29 -13.55
CA PRO A 17 -30.62 4.29 -14.12
C PRO A 17 -29.62 4.78 -13.07
N LEU A 18 -28.43 4.15 -13.03
CA LEU A 18 -27.28 4.57 -12.23
C LEU A 18 -26.21 5.25 -13.08
N GLY A 19 -26.07 4.85 -14.35
CA GLY A 19 -25.13 5.43 -15.28
C GLY A 19 -25.15 4.75 -16.64
N ALA A 20 -24.57 5.40 -17.64
CA ALA A 20 -24.37 4.87 -18.98
C ALA A 20 -22.97 5.20 -19.46
N GLY A 21 -22.34 4.29 -20.21
CA GLY A 21 -20.98 4.48 -20.75
C GLY A 21 -20.70 3.54 -21.91
N GLY A 22 -19.49 3.59 -22.44
CA GLY A 22 -19.07 2.78 -23.60
C GLY A 22 -19.15 1.26 -23.38
N MET A 23 -19.39 0.81 -22.15
CA MET A 23 -19.49 -0.60 -21.77
C MET A 23 -20.92 -1.03 -21.41
N GLY A 24 -21.91 -0.20 -21.73
CA GLY A 24 -23.31 -0.46 -21.47
C GLY A 24 -23.95 0.48 -20.47
N GLU A 25 -25.17 0.14 -20.09
CA GLU A 25 -26.01 0.89 -19.15
C GLU A 25 -26.04 0.16 -17.81
N VAL A 26 -25.99 0.89 -16.71
CA VAL A 26 -26.06 0.34 -15.35
C VAL A 26 -27.33 0.84 -14.68
N TYR A 27 -28.10 -0.05 -14.10
CA TYR A 27 -29.35 0.22 -13.44
C TYR A 27 -29.34 -0.24 -11.98
N LEU A 28 -30.00 0.52 -11.11
CA LEU A 28 -30.46 -0.01 -9.84
C LEU A 28 -31.66 -0.93 -10.12
N ALA A 29 -31.59 -2.16 -9.66
CA ALA A 29 -32.65 -3.15 -9.80
C ALA A 29 -32.94 -3.84 -8.47
N GLN A 30 -34.13 -4.39 -8.35
CA GLN A 30 -34.56 -5.26 -7.27
C GLN A 30 -34.50 -6.71 -7.73
N ASP A 31 -33.68 -7.54 -7.08
CA ASP A 31 -33.72 -8.98 -7.20
C ASP A 31 -35.00 -9.48 -6.48
N THR A 32 -36.04 -9.80 -7.23
CA THR A 32 -37.35 -10.17 -6.67
C THR A 32 -37.36 -11.53 -5.99
N LYS A 33 -36.34 -12.38 -6.24
CA LYS A 33 -36.20 -13.70 -5.61
C LYS A 33 -35.54 -13.62 -4.23
N LEU A 34 -34.56 -12.73 -4.07
CA LEU A 34 -33.77 -12.59 -2.84
C LEU A 34 -34.10 -11.31 -2.06
N ASP A 35 -35.06 -10.53 -2.57
CA ASP A 35 -35.51 -9.24 -2.01
C ASP A 35 -34.38 -8.29 -1.64
N ARG A 36 -33.45 -8.09 -2.57
CA ARG A 36 -32.28 -7.21 -2.37
C ARG A 36 -32.05 -6.28 -3.55
N ARG A 37 -31.46 -5.11 -3.27
CA ARG A 37 -31.01 -4.18 -4.31
C ARG A 37 -29.71 -4.69 -4.95
N VAL A 38 -29.62 -4.56 -6.26
CA VAL A 38 -28.46 -4.93 -7.08
C VAL A 38 -28.15 -3.81 -8.08
N ALA A 39 -26.89 -3.71 -8.51
CA ALA A 39 -26.54 -2.96 -9.70
C ALA A 39 -26.53 -3.92 -10.88
N LEU A 40 -27.35 -3.63 -11.90
CA LEU A 40 -27.52 -4.47 -13.08
C LEU A 40 -26.87 -3.77 -14.27
N LYS A 41 -25.75 -4.30 -14.74
CA LYS A 41 -25.03 -3.80 -15.91
C LYS A 41 -25.47 -4.56 -17.15
N ILE A 42 -26.06 -3.86 -18.11
CA ILE A 42 -26.52 -4.39 -19.38
C ILE A 42 -25.42 -4.26 -20.41
N LEU A 43 -25.10 -5.35 -21.11
CA LEU A 43 -24.09 -5.35 -22.15
C LEU A 43 -24.67 -4.85 -23.49
N PRO A 44 -23.90 -4.05 -24.26
CA PRO A 44 -24.35 -3.65 -25.61
C PRO A 44 -24.59 -4.85 -26.52
N GLN A 45 -25.60 -4.78 -27.36
CA GLN A 45 -25.93 -5.84 -28.30
C GLN A 45 -24.80 -6.20 -29.27
N GLU A 46 -24.05 -5.19 -29.71
CA GLU A 46 -22.87 -5.38 -30.57
C GLU A 46 -21.78 -6.24 -29.89
N PHE A 47 -21.69 -6.16 -28.57
CA PHE A 47 -20.78 -6.99 -27.77
C PHE A 47 -21.24 -8.44 -27.70
N ALA A 48 -22.55 -8.65 -27.61
CA ALA A 48 -23.17 -9.98 -27.52
C ALA A 48 -23.09 -10.77 -28.85
N GLN A 49 -22.96 -10.09 -30.00
CA GLN A 49 -22.85 -10.71 -31.32
C GLN A 49 -21.46 -11.34 -31.58
N ASP A 50 -20.42 -10.95 -30.85
CA ASP A 50 -19.08 -11.52 -30.98
C ASP A 50 -18.91 -12.68 -29.97
N ALA A 51 -19.09 -13.92 -30.44
CA ALA A 51 -19.00 -15.10 -29.58
C ALA A 51 -17.65 -15.29 -28.89
N GLU A 52 -16.54 -14.85 -29.50
CA GLU A 52 -15.22 -14.97 -28.90
C GLU A 52 -15.01 -13.92 -27.79
N ARG A 53 -15.50 -12.71 -28.01
CA ARG A 53 -15.51 -11.65 -26.96
C ARG A 53 -16.39 -12.05 -25.79
N MET A 54 -17.58 -12.58 -26.07
CA MET A 54 -18.50 -13.05 -25.03
C MET A 54 -17.89 -14.18 -24.20
N ARG A 55 -17.24 -15.16 -24.85
CA ARG A 55 -16.59 -16.27 -24.15
C ARG A 55 -15.47 -15.74 -23.20
N ARG A 56 -14.62 -14.83 -23.69
CA ARG A 56 -13.56 -14.20 -22.88
C ARG A 56 -14.15 -13.41 -21.72
N PHE A 57 -15.17 -12.62 -21.97
CA PHE A 57 -15.90 -11.87 -20.97
C PHE A 57 -16.46 -12.76 -19.85
N VAL A 58 -17.17 -13.84 -20.20
CA VAL A 58 -17.72 -14.78 -19.21
C VAL A 58 -16.59 -15.46 -18.42
N GLN A 59 -15.49 -15.79 -19.05
CA GLN A 59 -14.33 -16.41 -18.38
C GLN A 59 -13.68 -15.46 -17.37
N GLU A 60 -13.47 -14.19 -17.73
CA GLU A 60 -12.90 -13.18 -16.80
C GLU A 60 -13.89 -12.83 -15.70
N ALA A 61 -15.16 -12.68 -16.01
CA ALA A 61 -16.18 -12.44 -15.01
C ALA A 61 -16.32 -13.62 -14.01
N LYS A 62 -16.16 -14.86 -14.48
CA LYS A 62 -16.05 -16.04 -13.59
C LYS A 62 -14.83 -15.99 -12.70
N ALA A 63 -13.66 -15.61 -13.24
CA ALA A 63 -12.45 -15.46 -12.44
C ALA A 63 -12.62 -14.35 -11.37
N ALA A 64 -13.21 -13.21 -11.75
CA ALA A 64 -13.52 -12.13 -10.83
C ALA A 64 -14.58 -12.49 -9.79
N SER A 65 -15.58 -13.33 -10.13
CA SER A 65 -16.63 -13.79 -9.20
C SER A 65 -16.10 -14.68 -8.08
N GLY A 66 -14.95 -15.32 -8.28
CA GLY A 66 -14.25 -16.09 -7.24
C GLY A 66 -13.53 -15.23 -6.21
N LEU A 67 -13.40 -13.93 -6.44
CA LEU A 67 -12.74 -13.00 -5.53
C LEU A 67 -13.67 -12.63 -4.36
N ASN A 68 -13.32 -13.05 -3.16
CA ASN A 68 -14.00 -12.65 -1.93
C ASN A 68 -13.11 -11.73 -1.11
N HIS A 69 -13.27 -10.43 -1.29
CA HIS A 69 -12.48 -9.42 -0.60
C HIS A 69 -13.33 -8.19 -0.26
N PRO A 70 -13.20 -7.57 0.92
CA PRO A 70 -14.05 -6.45 1.35
C PRO A 70 -13.97 -5.24 0.41
N ASN A 71 -12.84 -5.05 -0.28
CA ASN A 71 -12.62 -3.92 -1.18
C ASN A 71 -12.84 -4.27 -2.67
N ILE A 72 -13.39 -5.43 -3.00
CA ILE A 72 -13.76 -5.83 -4.36
C ILE A 72 -15.28 -5.93 -4.45
N ILE A 73 -15.86 -5.50 -5.59
CA ILE A 73 -17.30 -5.64 -5.84
C ILE A 73 -17.68 -7.12 -5.96
N THR A 74 -18.78 -7.52 -5.31
CA THR A 74 -19.29 -8.88 -5.39
C THR A 74 -20.15 -9.03 -6.64
N ILE A 75 -19.81 -9.99 -7.51
CA ILE A 75 -20.63 -10.40 -8.65
C ILE A 75 -21.62 -11.46 -8.16
N HIS A 76 -22.91 -11.18 -8.32
CA HIS A 76 -23.97 -12.09 -7.91
C HIS A 76 -24.40 -13.05 -9.00
N GLU A 77 -24.42 -12.56 -10.24
CA GLU A 77 -24.86 -13.34 -11.39
C GLU A 77 -24.30 -12.76 -12.70
N ILE A 78 -24.01 -13.65 -13.62
CA ILE A 78 -23.79 -13.34 -15.04
C ILE A 78 -24.86 -14.11 -15.76
N GLY A 79 -25.75 -13.41 -16.45
CA GLY A 79 -26.95 -14.03 -17.05
C GLY A 79 -27.35 -13.44 -18.37
N GLU A 80 -28.36 -14.09 -18.94
CA GLU A 80 -29.07 -13.66 -20.13
C GLU A 80 -30.56 -13.79 -19.87
N ALA A 81 -31.32 -12.76 -20.23
CA ALA A 81 -32.77 -12.78 -20.24
C ALA A 81 -33.28 -11.97 -21.43
N ASP A 82 -34.30 -12.47 -22.12
CA ASP A 82 -34.91 -11.85 -23.29
C ASP A 82 -33.87 -11.40 -24.36
N GLY A 83 -32.83 -12.23 -24.58
CA GLY A 83 -31.74 -11.94 -25.51
C GLY A 83 -30.80 -10.84 -25.09
N THR A 84 -30.89 -10.38 -23.83
CA THR A 84 -30.06 -9.34 -23.25
C THR A 84 -29.11 -9.93 -22.21
N HIS A 85 -27.81 -9.76 -22.43
CA HIS A 85 -26.78 -10.18 -21.49
C HIS A 85 -26.58 -9.14 -20.42
N PHE A 86 -26.38 -9.59 -19.16
CA PHE A 86 -26.21 -8.70 -18.02
C PHE A 86 -25.25 -9.27 -16.96
N ILE A 87 -24.73 -8.38 -16.14
CA ILE A 87 -24.06 -8.72 -14.86
C ILE A 87 -24.86 -8.08 -13.73
N ALA A 88 -25.24 -8.89 -12.74
CA ALA A 88 -25.80 -8.41 -11.48
C ALA A 88 -24.70 -8.40 -10.41
N THR A 89 -24.47 -7.25 -9.79
CA THR A 89 -23.50 -7.09 -8.72
C THR A 89 -24.14 -6.56 -7.45
N GLU A 90 -23.41 -6.56 -6.34
CA GLU A 90 -23.85 -5.82 -5.16
C GLU A 90 -24.11 -4.34 -5.53
N TYR A 91 -25.17 -3.78 -4.98
CA TYR A 91 -25.41 -2.35 -5.04
C TYR A 91 -24.63 -1.65 -3.93
N ILE A 92 -23.73 -0.73 -4.30
CA ILE A 92 -22.90 0.01 -3.37
C ILE A 92 -23.51 1.38 -3.14
N GLU A 93 -23.96 1.64 -1.92
CA GLU A 93 -24.37 2.97 -1.49
C GLU A 93 -23.11 3.80 -1.21
N GLY A 94 -22.87 4.87 -1.99
CA GLY A 94 -21.64 5.65 -1.87
C GLY A 94 -21.44 6.63 -3.03
N LYS A 95 -20.22 7.14 -3.11
CA LYS A 95 -19.78 8.05 -4.19
C LYS A 95 -18.57 7.47 -4.88
N THR A 96 -18.43 7.71 -6.18
CA THR A 96 -17.20 7.40 -6.86
C THR A 96 -16.06 8.30 -6.37
N LEU A 97 -14.85 7.81 -6.43
CA LEU A 97 -13.66 8.63 -6.14
C LEU A 97 -13.59 9.83 -7.10
N TRP A 98 -14.05 9.67 -8.35
CA TRP A 98 -14.19 10.78 -9.31
C TRP A 98 -15.08 11.90 -8.76
N GLN A 99 -16.25 11.58 -8.20
CA GLN A 99 -17.15 12.54 -7.57
C GLN A 99 -16.54 13.21 -6.34
N GLN A 100 -15.63 12.53 -5.67
CA GLN A 100 -14.93 13.10 -4.53
C GLN A 100 -13.81 14.05 -4.98
N LEU A 101 -13.04 13.67 -5.99
CA LEU A 101 -11.95 14.48 -6.56
C LEU A 101 -12.46 15.71 -7.31
N SER A 102 -13.70 15.71 -7.83
CA SER A 102 -14.32 16.91 -8.41
C SER A 102 -14.49 18.06 -7.41
N ARG A 103 -14.37 17.79 -6.10
CA ARG A 103 -14.42 18.79 -5.01
C ARG A 103 -13.04 19.31 -4.62
N GLY A 104 -11.97 18.72 -5.16
CA GLY A 104 -10.59 19.05 -4.91
C GLY A 104 -9.74 17.87 -4.45
N PRO A 105 -8.43 18.10 -4.28
CA PRO A 105 -7.49 17.07 -3.85
C PRO A 105 -7.74 16.61 -2.42
N LEU A 106 -7.29 15.40 -2.11
CA LEU A 106 -7.40 14.82 -0.78
C LEU A 106 -6.18 15.19 0.08
N ARG A 107 -6.39 15.26 1.39
CA ARG A 107 -5.28 15.35 2.34
C ARG A 107 -4.47 14.04 2.31
N PRO A 108 -3.15 14.08 2.51
CA PRO A 108 -2.28 12.90 2.43
C PRO A 108 -2.77 11.70 3.25
N GLY A 109 -3.27 11.91 4.48
CA GLY A 109 -3.81 10.83 5.32
C GLY A 109 -5.02 10.16 4.69
N ALA A 110 -6.01 10.93 4.23
CA ALA A 110 -7.22 10.39 3.59
C ALA A 110 -6.89 9.68 2.25
N ALA A 111 -5.96 10.23 1.47
CA ALA A 111 -5.48 9.57 0.25
C ALA A 111 -4.80 8.23 0.56
N LEU A 112 -4.01 8.17 1.64
CA LEU A 112 -3.31 6.95 2.07
C LEU A 112 -4.28 5.87 2.56
N GLU A 113 -5.32 6.23 3.31
CA GLU A 113 -6.38 5.29 3.76
C GLU A 113 -7.08 4.63 2.57
N ILE A 114 -7.43 5.41 1.54
CA ILE A 114 -8.02 4.91 0.30
C ILE A 114 -7.01 4.06 -0.47
N ALA A 115 -5.76 4.52 -0.58
CA ALA A 115 -4.68 3.84 -1.28
C ALA A 115 -4.41 2.44 -0.74
N VAL A 116 -4.34 2.27 0.60
CA VAL A 116 -4.15 0.98 1.26
C VAL A 116 -5.27 0.00 0.89
N GLN A 117 -6.52 0.45 0.87
CA GLN A 117 -7.67 -0.39 0.54
C GLN A 117 -7.67 -0.80 -0.94
N ILE A 118 -7.34 0.13 -1.86
CA ILE A 118 -7.22 -0.17 -3.30
C ILE A 118 -6.13 -1.23 -3.53
N VAL A 119 -4.94 -1.03 -2.96
CA VAL A 119 -3.82 -1.95 -3.17
C VAL A 119 -4.06 -3.29 -2.50
N SER A 120 -4.79 -3.34 -1.37
CA SER A 120 -5.23 -4.59 -0.75
C SER A 120 -6.13 -5.41 -1.70
N ALA A 121 -7.05 -4.76 -2.39
CA ALA A 121 -7.90 -5.41 -3.40
C ALA A 121 -7.07 -5.89 -4.61
N LEU A 122 -6.15 -5.07 -5.11
CA LEU A 122 -5.26 -5.46 -6.21
C LEU A 122 -4.38 -6.65 -5.83
N GLN A 123 -3.84 -6.67 -4.62
CA GLN A 123 -3.04 -7.78 -4.12
C GLN A 123 -3.85 -9.08 -4.09
N ALA A 124 -5.09 -9.06 -3.59
CA ALA A 124 -5.97 -10.22 -3.58
C ALA A 124 -6.27 -10.74 -5.00
N ALA A 125 -6.55 -9.84 -5.95
CA ALA A 125 -6.81 -10.19 -7.34
C ALA A 125 -5.56 -10.76 -8.04
N HIS A 126 -4.41 -10.13 -7.87
CA HIS A 126 -3.15 -10.55 -8.49
C HIS A 126 -2.70 -11.93 -7.99
N THR A 127 -2.98 -12.28 -6.73
CA THR A 127 -2.65 -13.59 -6.15
C THR A 127 -3.32 -14.74 -6.91
N VAL A 128 -4.51 -14.51 -7.47
CA VAL A 128 -5.24 -15.51 -8.30
C VAL A 128 -5.08 -15.26 -9.80
N GLY A 129 -4.13 -14.41 -10.19
CA GLY A 129 -3.82 -14.15 -11.61
C GLY A 129 -4.78 -13.18 -12.32
N VAL A 130 -5.66 -12.48 -11.58
CA VAL A 130 -6.59 -11.50 -12.16
C VAL A 130 -5.95 -10.11 -12.15
N VAL A 131 -5.84 -9.49 -13.32
CA VAL A 131 -5.34 -8.12 -13.52
C VAL A 131 -6.51 -7.20 -13.82
N HIS A 132 -6.58 -6.03 -13.16
CA HIS A 132 -7.73 -5.12 -13.29
C HIS A 132 -7.75 -4.37 -14.63
N ARG A 133 -6.61 -3.87 -15.11
CA ARG A 133 -6.39 -3.20 -16.40
C ARG A 133 -7.08 -1.85 -16.61
N ASP A 134 -7.94 -1.39 -15.68
CA ASP A 134 -8.70 -0.14 -15.80
C ASP A 134 -8.89 0.57 -14.44
N ILE A 135 -7.82 0.67 -13.66
CA ILE A 135 -7.83 1.42 -12.39
C ILE A 135 -7.92 2.91 -12.70
N LYS A 136 -9.03 3.53 -12.24
CA LYS A 136 -9.33 4.96 -12.40
C LYS A 136 -10.38 5.40 -11.37
N PRO A 137 -10.57 6.72 -11.13
CA PRO A 137 -11.49 7.22 -10.10
C PRO A 137 -12.95 6.78 -10.28
N GLU A 138 -13.40 6.57 -11.51
CA GLU A 138 -14.76 6.13 -11.81
C GLU A 138 -15.02 4.69 -11.36
N ASN A 139 -13.96 3.86 -11.34
CA ASN A 139 -14.02 2.44 -10.95
C ASN A 139 -13.71 2.21 -9.46
N VAL A 140 -13.65 3.27 -8.66
CA VAL A 140 -13.45 3.21 -7.21
C VAL A 140 -14.62 3.89 -6.52
N MET A 141 -15.40 3.16 -5.73
CA MET A 141 -16.47 3.71 -4.90
C MET A 141 -16.05 3.78 -3.44
N ILE A 142 -16.50 4.81 -2.75
CA ILE A 142 -16.29 5.02 -1.32
C ILE A 142 -17.66 5.06 -0.66
N ARG A 143 -17.88 4.12 0.26
CA ARG A 143 -19.09 4.03 1.07
C ARG A 143 -19.10 5.10 2.17
N PRO A 144 -20.27 5.40 2.78
CA PRO A 144 -20.36 6.34 3.90
C PRO A 144 -19.52 5.96 5.13
N ASP A 145 -19.28 4.66 5.33
CA ASP A 145 -18.44 4.10 6.40
C ASP A 145 -16.93 4.11 6.08
N GLY A 146 -16.52 4.71 4.94
CA GLY A 146 -15.13 4.80 4.50
C GLY A 146 -14.58 3.56 3.81
N VAL A 147 -15.39 2.49 3.66
CA VAL A 147 -14.97 1.29 2.92
C VAL A 147 -14.90 1.59 1.43
N VAL A 148 -13.75 1.29 0.83
CA VAL A 148 -13.51 1.40 -0.61
C VAL A 148 -13.94 0.11 -1.31
N LYS A 149 -14.60 0.24 -2.45
CA LYS A 149 -14.96 -0.87 -3.35
C LYS A 149 -14.43 -0.61 -4.75
N ILE A 150 -13.63 -1.54 -5.28
CA ILE A 150 -13.19 -1.52 -6.68
C ILE A 150 -14.25 -2.20 -7.53
N LEU A 151 -14.65 -1.50 -8.59
CA LEU A 151 -15.63 -1.93 -9.57
C LEU A 151 -14.92 -2.50 -10.80
N ASP A 152 -15.67 -3.26 -11.61
CA ASP A 152 -15.34 -3.60 -13.00
C ASP A 152 -13.90 -4.10 -13.25
N PHE A 153 -13.49 -5.19 -12.58
CA PHE A 153 -12.26 -5.87 -12.93
C PHE A 153 -12.27 -6.24 -14.43
N GLY A 154 -11.44 -5.55 -15.20
CA GLY A 154 -10.98 -5.78 -16.59
C GLY A 154 -11.91 -6.39 -17.64
N ILE A 155 -13.12 -6.76 -17.24
CA ILE A 155 -14.10 -7.58 -17.94
C ILE A 155 -14.43 -7.04 -19.35
N ALA A 156 -14.12 -5.79 -19.63
CA ALA A 156 -14.55 -5.15 -20.89
C ALA A 156 -13.41 -4.67 -21.80
N LYS A 157 -12.15 -4.69 -21.38
CA LYS A 157 -11.00 -4.23 -22.23
C LYS A 157 -10.42 -5.32 -23.16
N LEU A 158 -10.98 -6.51 -23.20
CA LEU A 158 -10.65 -7.55 -24.19
C LEU A 158 -11.10 -7.23 -25.63
N SER A 159 -11.59 -6.01 -25.85
CA SER A 159 -12.13 -5.57 -27.14
C SER A 159 -11.07 -5.18 -28.18
N ALA A 160 -9.80 -5.06 -27.82
CA ALA A 160 -8.74 -4.94 -28.81
C ALA A 160 -8.37 -6.36 -29.31
N PRO A 161 -8.33 -6.60 -30.62
CA PRO A 161 -7.86 -7.87 -31.14
C PRO A 161 -6.46 -8.12 -30.62
N ALA A 162 -6.26 -9.22 -29.88
CA ALA A 162 -4.94 -9.77 -29.68
C ALA A 162 -4.40 -10.04 -31.08
N VAL A 163 -3.35 -9.36 -31.49
CA VAL A 163 -2.60 -9.73 -32.70
C VAL A 163 -2.05 -11.14 -32.40
N SER A 164 -2.77 -12.12 -32.93
CA SER A 164 -2.39 -13.53 -32.89
C SER A 164 -0.99 -13.62 -33.50
N GLY A 165 -0.08 -14.29 -32.74
CA GLY A 165 1.31 -14.48 -33.17
C GLY A 165 1.39 -15.12 -34.55
N GLY A 166 1.63 -14.29 -35.55
CA GLY A 166 2.13 -14.64 -36.86
C GLY A 166 3.52 -14.02 -36.97
N ALA A 167 4.48 -14.83 -37.33
CA ALA A 167 5.88 -14.45 -37.50
C ALA A 167 6.04 -13.10 -38.22
N PHE A 168 6.62 -12.11 -37.55
CA PHE A 168 7.02 -10.85 -38.16
C PHE A 168 8.51 -10.85 -38.41
N ASN A 169 8.85 -10.90 -39.71
CA ASN A 169 10.12 -10.44 -40.23
C ASN A 169 10.07 -8.91 -40.36
N ASN A 170 11.10 -8.27 -39.85
CA ASN A 170 11.64 -6.91 -40.07
C ASN A 170 10.84 -5.94 -40.95
N GLU A 171 10.53 -4.76 -40.41
CA GLU A 171 10.91 -3.41 -40.87
C GLU A 171 9.91 -2.32 -40.44
N THR A 172 10.46 -1.35 -39.69
CA THR A 172 10.15 0.09 -39.63
C THR A 172 8.72 0.62 -39.40
N ASP A 173 8.59 1.42 -38.32
CA ASP A 173 7.73 2.63 -38.12
C ASP A 173 6.20 2.59 -38.38
N SER A 174 5.62 1.53 -38.86
CA SER A 174 4.18 1.48 -39.15
C SER A 174 3.30 0.86 -38.06
N GLU A 175 3.90 0.22 -37.06
CA GLU A 175 3.18 -0.49 -35.98
C GLU A 175 2.55 0.45 -34.93
N ALA A 176 3.18 1.57 -34.64
CA ALA A 176 2.65 2.59 -33.75
C ALA A 176 1.34 3.21 -34.30
N ALA A 177 1.26 3.42 -35.61
CA ALA A 177 0.10 3.99 -36.28
C ALA A 177 -1.12 3.04 -36.30
N THR A 178 -0.90 1.72 -36.31
CA THR A 178 -1.99 0.72 -36.33
C THR A 178 -2.57 0.48 -34.96
N ALA A 179 -1.74 0.43 -33.91
CA ALA A 179 -2.19 0.34 -32.52
C ALA A 179 -2.99 1.60 -32.13
N VAL A 180 -2.57 2.76 -32.58
CA VAL A 180 -3.23 4.05 -32.37
C VAL A 180 -4.60 4.10 -33.07
N LYS A 181 -4.75 3.56 -34.28
CA LYS A 181 -6.04 3.51 -34.99
C LYS A 181 -7.07 2.64 -34.25
N SER A 182 -6.67 1.53 -33.63
CA SER A 182 -7.58 0.70 -32.83
C SER A 182 -8.07 1.36 -31.54
N VAL A 183 -7.24 2.23 -30.95
CA VAL A 183 -7.59 3.02 -29.75
C VAL A 183 -8.54 4.18 -30.09
N THR A 184 -8.39 4.79 -31.26
CA THR A 184 -9.23 5.93 -31.71
C THR A 184 -10.55 5.52 -32.33
N SER A 185 -10.66 4.30 -32.90
CA SER A 185 -11.88 3.81 -33.57
C SER A 185 -13.01 3.40 -32.63
N ALA A 186 -12.74 3.25 -31.31
CA ALA A 186 -13.71 2.77 -30.32
C ALA A 186 -14.35 3.87 -29.46
N GLY A 187 -14.37 5.14 -29.90
CA GLY A 187 -15.03 6.20 -29.12
C GLY A 187 -14.50 6.40 -27.70
N MET A 188 -13.22 6.15 -27.49
CA MET A 188 -12.60 6.22 -26.16
C MET A 188 -12.60 7.67 -25.67
N ILE A 189 -13.43 7.94 -24.67
CA ILE A 189 -13.50 9.25 -23.99
C ILE A 189 -12.11 9.59 -23.46
N ILE A 190 -11.66 10.82 -23.70
CA ILE A 190 -10.34 11.40 -23.34
C ILE A 190 -9.91 11.05 -21.91
N GLY A 191 -10.85 10.83 -20.96
CA GLY A 191 -10.58 10.52 -19.57
C GLY A 191 -9.91 9.16 -19.32
N THR A 192 -10.23 8.12 -20.08
CA THR A 192 -9.76 6.74 -19.81
C THR A 192 -8.30 6.52 -20.19
N ALA A 193 -7.80 7.22 -21.22
CA ALA A 193 -6.40 7.09 -21.67
C ALA A 193 -5.39 7.55 -20.61
N SER A 194 -5.76 8.49 -19.76
CA SER A 194 -4.85 9.14 -18.80
C SER A 194 -4.34 8.24 -17.68
N TYR A 195 -4.96 7.08 -17.45
CA TYR A 195 -4.55 6.10 -16.42
C TYR A 195 -3.87 4.87 -17.01
N MET A 196 -3.67 4.83 -18.32
CA MET A 196 -2.98 3.71 -18.98
C MET A 196 -1.53 3.63 -18.55
N SER A 197 -1.03 2.40 -18.44
CA SER A 197 0.41 2.18 -18.29
C SER A 197 1.15 2.37 -19.64
N PRO A 198 2.46 2.61 -19.62
CA PRO A 198 3.26 2.73 -20.86
C PRO A 198 3.14 1.51 -21.79
N GLU A 199 3.04 0.31 -21.24
CA GLU A 199 2.82 -0.92 -22.00
C GLU A 199 1.42 -0.98 -22.61
N GLN A 200 0.38 -0.52 -21.90
CA GLN A 200 -0.96 -0.39 -22.47
C GLN A 200 -1.00 0.63 -23.61
N ALA A 201 -0.37 1.79 -23.40
CA ALA A 201 -0.27 2.83 -24.42
C ALA A 201 0.48 2.36 -25.69
N ARG A 202 1.42 1.42 -25.54
CA ARG A 202 2.17 0.81 -26.64
C ARG A 202 1.54 -0.46 -27.21
N GLY A 203 0.38 -0.91 -26.70
CA GLY A 203 -0.24 -2.17 -27.12
C GLY A 203 0.57 -3.43 -26.77
N LYS A 204 1.47 -3.36 -25.79
CA LYS A 204 2.30 -4.50 -25.35
C LYS A 204 1.56 -5.39 -24.35
N ALA A 205 2.09 -6.60 -24.10
CA ALA A 205 1.57 -7.52 -23.11
C ALA A 205 1.47 -6.86 -21.72
N ILE A 206 0.34 -7.05 -21.04
CA ILE A 206 -0.04 -6.45 -19.77
C ILE A 206 0.12 -7.50 -18.66
N ASP A 207 0.66 -7.07 -17.51
CA ASP A 207 0.72 -7.88 -16.28
C ASP A 207 0.27 -7.05 -15.06
N ALA A 208 0.35 -7.64 -13.86
CA ALA A 208 -0.03 -7.01 -12.59
C ALA A 208 0.64 -5.64 -12.34
N ARG A 209 1.84 -5.41 -12.88
CA ARG A 209 2.59 -4.16 -12.74
C ARG A 209 1.98 -3.00 -13.54
N SER A 210 1.08 -3.29 -14.48
CA SER A 210 0.28 -2.27 -15.17
C SER A 210 -0.74 -1.63 -14.24
N ASP A 211 -1.39 -2.43 -13.37
CA ASP A 211 -2.30 -1.90 -12.35
C ASP A 211 -1.56 -1.05 -11.31
N ILE A 212 -0.30 -1.41 -10.98
CA ILE A 212 0.56 -0.62 -10.08
C ILE A 212 0.85 0.76 -10.67
N PHE A 213 1.11 0.86 -11.96
CA PHE A 213 1.29 2.15 -12.64
C PHE A 213 -0.01 2.98 -12.64
N SER A 214 -1.13 2.38 -13.02
CA SER A 214 -2.45 3.04 -13.03
C SER A 214 -2.85 3.51 -11.63
N PHE A 215 -2.56 2.71 -10.59
CA PHE A 215 -2.70 3.11 -9.19
C PHE A 215 -1.78 4.30 -8.83
N GLY A 216 -0.54 4.32 -9.31
CA GLY A 216 0.38 5.44 -9.12
C GLY A 216 -0.17 6.75 -9.69
N VAL A 217 -0.77 6.70 -10.91
CA VAL A 217 -1.46 7.85 -11.53
C VAL A 217 -2.63 8.30 -10.67
N LEU A 218 -3.45 7.36 -10.18
CA LEU A 218 -4.60 7.62 -9.33
C LEU A 218 -4.19 8.27 -8.00
N LEU A 219 -3.17 7.75 -7.34
CA LEU A 219 -2.65 8.29 -6.08
C LEU A 219 -2.06 9.69 -6.25
N TYR A 220 -1.34 9.92 -7.34
CA TYR A 220 -0.86 11.26 -7.70
C TYR A 220 -2.03 12.23 -7.85
N GLU A 221 -3.07 11.87 -8.59
CA GLU A 221 -4.26 12.73 -8.79
C GLU A 221 -5.02 12.97 -7.50
N MET A 222 -5.16 11.97 -6.63
CA MET A 222 -5.78 12.14 -5.31
C MET A 222 -5.10 13.24 -4.49
N LEU A 223 -3.78 13.35 -4.59
CA LEU A 223 -2.98 14.31 -3.82
C LEU A 223 -2.84 15.67 -4.51
N ALA A 224 -2.60 15.69 -5.82
CA ALA A 224 -2.32 16.90 -6.58
C ALA A 224 -3.58 17.58 -7.13
N GLY A 225 -4.73 16.87 -7.18
CA GLY A 225 -5.94 17.32 -7.88
C GLY A 225 -5.80 17.37 -9.40
N THR A 226 -4.66 16.96 -9.93
CA THR A 226 -4.36 16.91 -11.36
C THR A 226 -3.58 15.64 -11.69
N ARG A 227 -3.68 15.17 -12.92
CA ARG A 227 -2.97 13.99 -13.38
C ARG A 227 -1.47 14.27 -13.61
N PRO A 228 -0.58 13.27 -13.44
CA PRO A 228 0.86 13.45 -13.66
C PRO A 228 1.21 13.65 -15.13
N PHE A 229 0.43 13.05 -16.04
CA PHE A 229 0.61 13.11 -17.49
C PHE A 229 -0.59 13.81 -18.12
N ALA A 230 -0.32 14.82 -18.96
CA ALA A 230 -1.34 15.66 -19.56
C ALA A 230 -0.96 15.96 -21.02
N GLY A 231 -1.95 16.31 -21.84
CA GLY A 231 -1.79 16.71 -23.22
C GLY A 231 -3.07 17.39 -23.72
N GLU A 232 -2.99 18.11 -24.84
CA GLU A 232 -4.13 18.79 -25.44
C GLU A 232 -5.13 17.83 -26.09
N ASN A 233 -4.63 16.67 -26.49
CA ASN A 233 -5.42 15.61 -27.11
C ASN A 233 -5.02 14.21 -26.56
N PRO A 234 -5.77 13.15 -26.85
CA PRO A 234 -5.47 11.81 -26.34
C PRO A 234 -4.08 11.29 -26.75
N MET A 235 -3.57 11.69 -27.91
CA MET A 235 -2.27 11.25 -28.42
C MET A 235 -1.14 11.89 -27.64
N ASP A 236 -1.26 13.17 -27.29
CA ASP A 236 -0.27 13.88 -26.46
C ASP A 236 -0.23 13.25 -25.05
N VAL A 237 -1.39 12.89 -24.50
CA VAL A 237 -1.46 12.18 -23.19
C VAL A 237 -0.74 10.84 -23.27
N LEU A 238 -0.96 10.04 -24.34
CA LEU A 238 -0.27 8.76 -24.53
C LEU A 238 1.23 8.97 -24.71
N GLY A 239 1.65 10.00 -25.48
CA GLY A 239 3.05 10.39 -25.63
C GLY A 239 3.70 10.73 -24.28
N SER A 240 3.01 11.53 -23.48
CA SER A 240 3.47 11.92 -22.13
C SER A 240 3.57 10.71 -21.19
N ILE A 241 2.60 9.78 -21.22
CA ILE A 241 2.66 8.53 -20.46
C ILE A 241 3.89 7.69 -20.83
N ILE A 242 4.26 7.69 -22.10
CA ILE A 242 5.35 6.88 -22.63
C ILE A 242 6.73 7.47 -22.34
N ALA A 243 6.87 8.82 -22.41
CA ALA A 243 8.15 9.49 -22.44
C ALA A 243 8.44 10.41 -21.26
N ASP A 244 7.42 11.12 -20.71
CA ASP A 244 7.66 12.17 -19.74
C ASP A 244 7.72 11.64 -18.31
N GLU A 245 8.59 12.24 -17.49
CA GLU A 245 8.57 12.01 -16.05
C GLU A 245 7.41 12.77 -15.39
N PRO A 246 6.81 12.23 -14.30
CA PRO A 246 5.75 12.92 -13.58
C PRO A 246 6.27 14.23 -12.98
N LYS A 247 5.43 15.27 -12.94
CA LYS A 247 5.79 16.52 -12.27
C LYS A 247 5.96 16.28 -10.78
N PRO A 248 7.00 16.86 -10.11
CA PRO A 248 7.22 16.69 -8.68
C PRO A 248 6.02 17.12 -7.85
N LEU A 249 5.62 16.28 -6.87
CA LEU A 249 4.48 16.55 -6.00
C LEU A 249 4.79 17.56 -4.89
N ASP A 250 6.03 17.64 -4.44
CA ASP A 250 6.49 18.53 -3.38
C ASP A 250 6.17 20.00 -3.63
N GLN A 251 6.17 20.41 -4.91
CA GLN A 251 5.81 21.76 -5.33
C GLN A 251 4.30 22.05 -5.30
N ARG A 252 3.46 21.02 -5.22
CA ARG A 252 2.00 21.12 -5.34
C ARG A 252 1.26 20.75 -4.06
N VAL A 253 1.85 19.89 -3.26
CA VAL A 253 1.23 19.34 -2.04
C VAL A 253 2.04 19.76 -0.82
N PRO A 254 1.62 20.81 -0.10
CA PRO A 254 2.28 21.21 1.13
C PRO A 254 2.31 20.07 2.15
N ALA A 255 3.46 19.88 2.80
CA ALA A 255 3.66 18.84 3.82
C ALA A 255 3.45 17.40 3.34
N LEU A 256 3.75 17.11 2.06
CA LEU A 256 3.75 15.75 1.54
C LEU A 256 4.83 14.92 2.25
N PRO A 257 4.50 13.76 2.85
CA PRO A 257 5.50 12.85 3.38
C PRO A 257 6.46 12.38 2.28
N ARG A 258 7.77 12.58 2.49
CA ARG A 258 8.81 12.19 1.50
C ARG A 258 8.70 10.73 1.04
N GLU A 259 8.26 9.86 1.94
CA GLU A 259 8.09 8.45 1.61
C GLU A 259 6.89 8.21 0.70
N LEU A 260 5.81 8.99 0.84
CA LEU A 260 4.66 8.91 -0.07
C LEU A 260 5.07 9.36 -1.48
N ASP A 261 5.87 10.42 -1.59
CA ASP A 261 6.45 10.84 -2.88
C ASP A 261 7.34 9.74 -3.49
N ARG A 262 8.20 9.10 -2.70
CA ARG A 262 9.02 7.96 -3.15
C ARG A 262 8.17 6.80 -3.67
N ILE A 263 7.11 6.45 -2.95
CA ILE A 263 6.19 5.36 -3.33
C ILE A 263 5.55 5.65 -4.68
N ILE A 264 5.05 6.88 -4.88
CA ILE A 264 4.42 7.30 -6.13
C ILE A 264 5.42 7.28 -7.29
N ASN A 265 6.58 7.86 -7.09
CA ASN A 265 7.63 7.90 -8.11
C ASN A 265 8.10 6.49 -8.52
N GLN A 266 8.17 5.55 -7.58
CA GLN A 266 8.49 4.15 -7.88
C GLN A 266 7.35 3.45 -8.63
N ALA A 267 6.09 3.68 -8.28
CA ALA A 267 4.94 3.12 -8.99
C ALA A 267 4.85 3.64 -10.44
N LEU A 268 5.25 4.90 -10.68
CA LEU A 268 5.19 5.58 -11.98
C LEU A 268 6.43 5.37 -12.88
N ARG A 269 7.39 4.50 -12.51
CA ARG A 269 8.52 4.17 -13.35
C ARG A 269 8.07 3.63 -14.71
N LYS A 270 8.70 4.11 -15.78
CA LYS A 270 8.31 3.74 -17.16
C LYS A 270 8.60 2.29 -17.46
N LYS A 271 9.75 1.79 -17.03
CA LYS A 271 10.11 0.37 -17.16
C LYS A 271 9.45 -0.43 -16.04
N ARG A 272 8.79 -1.52 -16.40
CA ARG A 272 8.09 -2.39 -15.44
C ARG A 272 9.02 -2.98 -14.38
N GLU A 273 10.25 -3.26 -14.76
CA GLU A 273 11.29 -3.85 -13.90
C GLU A 273 11.74 -2.90 -12.80
N GLU A 274 11.54 -1.59 -12.97
CA GLU A 274 11.90 -0.54 -12.00
C GLU A 274 10.75 -0.19 -11.04
N ARG A 275 9.54 -0.71 -11.30
CA ARG A 275 8.36 -0.54 -10.43
C ARG A 275 8.38 -1.50 -9.24
N TYR A 276 7.41 -1.38 -8.37
CA TYR A 276 7.07 -2.48 -7.46
C TYR A 276 6.78 -3.73 -8.28
N GLN A 277 7.37 -4.87 -7.91
CA GLN A 277 7.17 -6.11 -8.65
C GLN A 277 5.88 -6.81 -8.27
N THR A 278 5.38 -6.58 -7.06
CA THR A 278 4.09 -7.10 -6.59
C THR A 278 3.26 -6.01 -5.91
N ALA A 279 1.92 -6.15 -5.94
CA ALA A 279 1.03 -5.32 -5.15
C ALA A 279 1.25 -5.50 -3.63
N ASN A 280 1.74 -6.66 -3.20
CA ASN A 280 2.09 -6.91 -1.80
C ASN A 280 3.23 -6.01 -1.31
N ASP A 281 4.28 -5.83 -2.10
CA ASP A 281 5.41 -4.95 -1.74
C ASP A 281 4.94 -3.49 -1.61
N LEU A 282 4.12 -3.04 -2.56
CA LEU A 282 3.50 -1.72 -2.52
C LEU A 282 2.59 -1.55 -1.29
N LEU A 283 1.78 -2.56 -0.97
CA LEU A 283 0.87 -2.55 0.19
C LEU A 283 1.64 -2.46 1.51
N ARG A 284 2.76 -3.19 1.61
CA ARG A 284 3.63 -3.15 2.80
C ARG A 284 4.18 -1.74 3.03
N ASP A 285 4.68 -1.08 1.99
CA ASP A 285 5.22 0.28 2.09
C ASP A 285 4.13 1.29 2.47
N LEU A 286 2.92 1.21 1.87
CA LEU A 286 1.79 2.07 2.20
C LEU A 286 1.32 1.88 3.65
N LYS A 287 1.17 0.63 4.11
CA LYS A 287 0.79 0.32 5.51
C LYS A 287 1.86 0.77 6.51
N GLY A 288 3.14 0.61 6.15
CA GLY A 288 4.25 1.10 6.96
C GLY A 288 4.20 2.62 7.15
N LEU A 289 3.95 3.35 6.06
CA LEU A 289 3.77 4.80 6.11
C LEU A 289 2.54 5.20 6.92
N GLN A 290 1.41 4.52 6.73
CA GLN A 290 0.16 4.79 7.47
C GLN A 290 0.37 4.67 8.98
N LYS A 291 0.93 3.55 9.44
CA LYS A 291 1.22 3.32 10.86
C LYS A 291 2.14 4.41 11.45
N ARG A 292 3.15 4.85 10.69
CA ARG A 292 4.05 5.90 11.13
C ARG A 292 3.34 7.25 11.27
N LEU A 293 2.52 7.65 10.29
CA LEU A 293 1.77 8.90 10.35
C LEU A 293 0.72 8.89 11.46
N GLU A 294 0.06 7.77 11.70
CA GLU A 294 -0.85 7.58 12.84
C GLU A 294 -0.13 7.77 14.17
N PHE A 295 1.04 7.16 14.32
CA PHE A 295 1.88 7.30 15.50
C PHE A 295 2.38 8.74 15.71
N GLU A 296 2.85 9.41 14.64
CA GLU A 296 3.26 10.83 14.69
C GLU A 296 2.07 11.75 15.09
N ALA A 297 0.88 11.47 14.56
CA ALA A 297 -0.32 12.22 14.91
C ALA A 297 -0.76 11.99 16.37
N GLU A 298 -0.58 10.79 16.91
CA GLU A 298 -0.87 10.47 18.30
C GLU A 298 0.13 11.15 19.25
N LEU A 299 1.42 11.15 18.90
CA LEU A 299 2.45 11.91 19.62
C LEU A 299 2.16 13.41 19.64
N ALA A 300 1.70 13.97 18.52
CA ALA A 300 1.35 15.39 18.43
C ALA A 300 0.13 15.76 19.28
N ARG A 301 -0.82 14.84 19.48
CA ARG A 301 -2.01 15.03 20.33
C ARG A 301 -1.70 14.93 21.82
N THR A 302 -0.68 14.16 22.19
CA THR A 302 -0.26 13.97 23.58
C THR A 302 0.73 15.04 24.07
N SER A 303 1.24 15.89 23.16
CA SER A 303 2.07 17.05 23.51
C SER A 303 1.17 18.21 23.96
N PRO A 304 1.38 18.84 25.15
CA PRO A 304 0.57 19.95 25.61
C PRO A 304 0.74 21.17 24.65
N PRO A 305 -0.33 21.96 24.43
CA PRO A 305 -0.27 23.09 23.52
C PRO A 305 0.69 24.15 24.04
N HIS A 306 1.75 24.40 23.30
CA HIS A 306 2.55 25.59 23.50
C HIS A 306 1.68 26.82 23.19
N LYS A 307 1.37 27.61 24.21
CA LYS A 307 0.77 28.94 24.06
C LYS A 307 1.72 29.80 23.24
N ASN A 308 1.33 30.11 22.01
CA ASN A 308 1.97 31.14 21.22
C ASN A 308 1.71 32.49 21.91
N SER A 309 2.75 33.06 22.47
CA SER A 309 2.82 34.46 22.83
C SER A 309 3.44 35.20 21.64
N GLU A 310 2.62 35.92 20.90
CA GLU A 310 3.08 36.91 19.92
C GLU A 310 3.85 38.00 20.63
N ALA A 311 5.12 38.12 20.38
CA ALA A 311 5.87 39.35 20.59
C ALA A 311 7.15 39.42 19.73
N GLN A 312 7.06 40.28 18.75
CA GLN A 312 8.13 41.15 18.20
C GLN A 312 9.43 40.55 17.70
N THR A 313 9.56 40.65 16.39
CA THR A 313 10.80 40.69 15.61
C THR A 313 11.81 41.66 16.20
N GLN A 314 12.95 41.16 16.71
CA GLN A 314 14.22 41.89 16.74
C GLN A 314 15.34 40.95 16.35
N ILE A 315 16.04 41.34 15.28
CA ILE A 315 17.27 40.75 14.80
C ILE A 315 18.36 41.03 15.82
N ILE A 316 18.82 40.01 16.52
CA ILE A 316 20.11 40.08 17.22
C ILE A 316 20.88 38.81 16.83
N LYS A 317 21.96 39.03 16.05
CA LYS A 317 23.08 38.10 15.97
C LYS A 317 23.71 37.98 17.34
N ALA A 318 23.61 36.80 17.95
CA ALA A 318 24.55 36.40 18.97
C ALA A 318 24.58 34.87 19.04
N GLU A 319 25.71 34.31 18.79
CA GLU A 319 26.13 32.97 19.13
C GLU A 319 25.78 32.66 20.57
N THR A 320 24.96 31.67 20.82
CA THR A 320 25.01 30.89 22.05
C THR A 320 24.42 29.52 21.77
N THR A 321 25.28 28.55 21.57
CA THR A 321 25.02 27.13 21.66
C THR A 321 24.48 26.82 23.05
N ALA A 322 23.15 26.86 23.21
CA ALA A 322 22.51 26.22 24.35
C ALA A 322 22.65 24.70 24.15
N LYS A 323 23.60 24.11 24.88
CA LYS A 323 23.67 22.64 25.07
C LYS A 323 22.35 22.18 25.64
N ILE A 324 21.49 21.65 24.74
CA ILE A 324 20.40 20.76 25.14
C ILE A 324 21.10 19.53 25.69
N GLU A 325 21.01 19.28 26.98
CA GLU A 325 21.54 18.06 27.60
C GLU A 325 20.94 16.86 26.85
N PRO A 326 21.75 15.95 26.33
CA PRO A 326 21.26 14.89 25.48
C PRO A 326 20.49 13.89 26.31
N ARG A 327 19.17 13.79 26.06
CA ARG A 327 18.33 12.72 26.58
C ARG A 327 18.92 11.37 26.16
N ASN A 328 18.81 10.35 27.01
CA ASN A 328 19.25 9.00 26.68
C ASN A 328 18.58 8.53 25.39
N SER A 329 19.36 7.94 24.48
CA SER A 329 18.87 7.49 23.18
C SER A 329 19.57 6.20 22.77
N ILE A 330 18.80 5.26 22.20
CA ILE A 330 19.25 3.92 21.85
C ILE A 330 18.77 3.51 20.46
N ALA A 331 19.61 2.78 19.72
CA ALA A 331 19.21 2.00 18.57
C ALA A 331 19.33 0.50 18.91
N VAL A 332 18.33 -0.29 18.55
CA VAL A 332 18.36 -1.74 18.65
C VAL A 332 18.62 -2.29 17.25
N LEU A 333 19.80 -2.89 17.05
CA LEU A 333 20.14 -3.53 15.78
C LEU A 333 19.53 -4.93 15.69
N PRO A 334 19.30 -5.46 14.48
CA PRO A 334 18.97 -6.86 14.27
C PRO A 334 20.02 -7.75 14.92
N PHE A 335 19.59 -8.77 15.67
CA PHE A 335 20.50 -9.74 16.26
C PHE A 335 21.06 -10.66 15.18
N ALA A 336 22.37 -10.92 15.22
CA ALA A 336 23.00 -11.83 14.27
C ALA A 336 22.59 -13.29 14.54
N ASN A 337 22.13 -13.99 13.51
CA ASN A 337 21.90 -15.43 13.58
C ASN A 337 23.23 -16.18 13.50
N ILE A 338 23.61 -16.86 14.59
CA ILE A 338 24.83 -17.73 14.65
C ILE A 338 24.40 -19.22 14.70
N SER A 339 23.14 -19.52 14.39
CA SER A 339 22.65 -20.91 14.29
C SER A 339 23.07 -21.52 12.94
N ASP A 340 23.18 -22.84 12.89
CA ASP A 340 23.44 -23.58 11.66
C ASP A 340 22.24 -23.56 10.68
N GLU A 341 21.06 -23.10 11.14
CA GLU A 341 19.82 -23.05 10.38
C GLU A 341 19.49 -21.60 9.98
N PRO A 342 19.52 -21.25 8.67
CA PRO A 342 19.16 -19.91 8.19
C PRO A 342 17.73 -19.49 8.55
N GLU A 343 16.84 -20.49 8.70
CA GLU A 343 15.42 -20.27 9.04
C GLU A 343 15.21 -19.61 10.41
N ASN A 344 16.22 -19.61 11.30
CA ASN A 344 16.12 -18.92 12.59
C ASN A 344 16.33 -17.39 12.51
N GLU A 345 16.51 -16.83 11.33
CA GLU A 345 16.71 -15.38 11.15
C GLU A 345 15.48 -14.56 11.55
N TYR A 346 14.27 -15.08 11.29
CA TYR A 346 13.03 -14.44 11.73
C TYR A 346 12.96 -14.30 13.27
N PHE A 347 13.54 -15.25 13.99
CA PHE A 347 13.57 -15.23 15.46
C PHE A 347 14.52 -14.12 15.98
N CYS A 348 15.66 -13.92 15.33
CA CYS A 348 16.60 -12.86 15.67
C CYS A 348 15.99 -11.47 15.43
N ASP A 349 15.31 -11.31 14.32
CA ASP A 349 14.61 -10.06 13.97
C ASP A 349 13.46 -9.77 14.94
N GLY A 350 12.66 -10.80 15.28
CA GLY A 350 11.56 -10.68 16.21
C GLY A 350 12.01 -10.33 17.63
N LEU A 351 13.11 -10.94 18.12
CA LEU A 351 13.69 -10.59 19.41
C LEU A 351 14.11 -9.11 19.46
N ALA A 352 14.77 -8.62 18.42
CA ALA A 352 15.17 -7.22 18.34
C ALA A 352 13.95 -6.28 18.29
N GLU A 353 12.89 -6.66 17.59
CA GLU A 353 11.63 -5.90 17.51
C GLU A 353 10.91 -5.80 18.84
N GLU A 354 10.81 -6.92 19.57
CA GLU A 354 10.19 -6.94 20.91
C GLU A 354 10.97 -6.08 21.91
N LEU A 355 12.31 -6.16 21.91
CA LEU A 355 13.15 -5.30 22.75
C LEU A 355 12.97 -3.82 22.38
N LEU A 356 12.92 -3.50 21.10
CA LEU A 356 12.66 -2.15 20.62
C LEU A 356 11.30 -1.64 21.12
N ASN A 357 10.25 -2.47 21.00
CA ASN A 357 8.90 -2.13 21.45
C ASN A 357 8.83 -1.95 22.97
N ALA A 358 9.55 -2.78 23.74
CA ALA A 358 9.62 -2.65 25.19
C ALA A 358 10.31 -1.34 25.62
N LEU A 359 11.45 -1.02 24.99
CA LEU A 359 12.22 0.19 25.29
C LEU A 359 11.52 1.47 24.85
N ALA A 360 10.73 1.42 23.77
CA ALA A 360 9.97 2.58 23.25
C ALA A 360 8.87 3.05 24.21
N LYS A 361 8.46 2.23 25.20
CA LYS A 361 7.48 2.60 26.24
C LYS A 361 8.06 3.46 27.37
N ILE A 362 9.35 3.68 27.38
CA ILE A 362 10.08 4.44 28.44
C ILE A 362 10.11 5.92 28.06
N GLU A 363 9.43 6.78 28.83
CA GLU A 363 9.23 8.21 28.50
C GLU A 363 10.54 9.02 28.31
N ASN A 364 11.60 8.68 29.04
CA ASN A 364 12.88 9.40 28.99
C ASN A 364 13.93 8.73 28.09
N LEU A 365 13.56 7.76 27.28
CA LEU A 365 14.43 7.05 26.35
C LEU A 365 13.95 7.27 24.90
N LYS A 366 14.81 7.85 24.06
CA LYS A 366 14.55 7.94 22.63
C LYS A 366 15.05 6.66 21.96
N VAL A 367 14.16 5.91 21.32
CA VAL A 367 14.50 4.68 20.61
C VAL A 367 14.48 4.95 19.10
N ALA A 368 15.55 4.58 18.40
CA ALA A 368 15.61 4.70 16.94
C ALA A 368 14.58 3.79 16.27
N ALA A 369 13.97 4.24 15.18
CA ALA A 369 12.98 3.47 14.45
C ALA A 369 13.55 2.14 13.94
N ARG A 370 12.75 1.06 13.99
CA ARG A 370 13.11 -0.28 13.50
C ARG A 370 13.69 -0.22 12.08
N THR A 371 13.00 0.42 11.14
CA THR A 371 13.43 0.51 9.74
C THR A 371 14.80 1.15 9.57
N SER A 372 15.12 2.16 10.38
CA SER A 372 16.41 2.84 10.35
C SER A 372 17.51 1.95 10.95
N ALA A 373 17.25 1.28 12.07
CA ALA A 373 18.21 0.37 12.70
C ALA A 373 18.44 -0.89 11.85
N PHE A 374 17.38 -1.46 11.27
CA PHE A 374 17.45 -2.65 10.42
C PHE A 374 18.08 -2.40 9.03
N SER A 375 18.22 -1.16 8.60
CA SER A 375 18.97 -0.82 7.38
C SER A 375 20.46 -1.13 7.47
N PHE A 376 20.97 -1.38 8.68
CA PHE A 376 22.36 -1.78 8.94
C PHE A 376 22.53 -3.31 9.01
N LYS A 377 21.47 -4.11 8.86
CA LYS A 377 21.54 -5.57 8.85
C LYS A 377 22.52 -6.07 7.78
N GLY A 378 23.46 -6.92 8.20
CA GLY A 378 24.47 -7.50 7.31
C GLY A 378 25.54 -6.53 6.80
N LYS A 379 25.57 -5.29 7.28
CA LYS A 379 26.61 -4.31 6.94
C LYS A 379 27.70 -4.30 8.01
N HIS A 380 28.95 -4.33 7.58
CA HIS A 380 30.11 -4.15 8.47
C HIS A 380 30.35 -2.64 8.72
N THR A 381 29.43 -2.00 9.42
CA THR A 381 29.51 -0.57 9.73
C THR A 381 29.92 -0.40 11.19
N ASN A 382 30.82 0.53 11.48
CA ASN A 382 31.28 0.82 12.85
C ASN A 382 30.11 1.37 13.70
N VAL A 383 30.04 0.95 14.96
CA VAL A 383 29.00 1.40 15.91
C VAL A 383 28.94 2.93 16.04
N SER A 384 30.07 3.63 15.96
CA SER A 384 30.10 5.09 15.98
C SER A 384 29.43 5.71 14.74
N GLU A 385 29.63 5.13 13.56
CA GLU A 385 28.97 5.57 12.33
C GLU A 385 27.43 5.32 12.38
N ILE A 386 27.03 4.16 12.95
CA ILE A 386 25.62 3.82 13.18
C ILE A 386 25.00 4.83 14.15
N GLY A 387 25.70 5.13 15.26
CA GLY A 387 25.25 6.11 16.24
C GLY A 387 25.06 7.51 15.65
N HIS A 388 25.98 7.95 14.80
CA HIS A 388 25.87 9.21 14.08
C HIS A 388 24.70 9.21 13.08
N ALA A 389 24.59 8.16 12.27
CA ALA A 389 23.54 8.05 11.25
C ALA A 389 22.13 7.99 11.85
N LEU A 390 21.97 7.35 13.01
CA LEU A 390 20.71 7.22 13.73
C LEU A 390 20.49 8.31 14.79
N ASN A 391 21.48 9.17 15.00
CA ASN A 391 21.49 10.22 16.03
C ASN A 391 21.14 9.68 17.43
N VAL A 392 21.81 8.57 17.81
CA VAL A 392 21.68 7.91 19.11
C VAL A 392 23.00 7.87 19.88
N LYS A 393 22.90 7.84 21.23
CA LYS A 393 24.07 7.75 22.10
C LYS A 393 24.53 6.33 22.35
N THR A 394 23.61 5.37 22.29
CA THR A 394 23.89 3.98 22.57
C THR A 394 23.30 3.09 21.48
N VAL A 395 23.96 1.97 21.24
CA VAL A 395 23.54 0.94 20.29
C VAL A 395 23.47 -0.39 21.03
N LEU A 396 22.34 -1.07 20.93
CA LEU A 396 22.19 -2.45 21.35
C LEU A 396 22.42 -3.35 20.14
N GLU A 397 23.39 -4.24 20.24
CA GLU A 397 23.63 -5.29 19.27
C GLU A 397 23.71 -6.65 19.97
N GLY A 398 23.62 -7.71 19.22
CA GLY A 398 23.73 -9.04 19.79
C GLY A 398 23.67 -10.16 18.77
N SER A 399 23.68 -11.38 19.30
CA SER A 399 23.59 -12.60 18.50
C SER A 399 22.74 -13.64 19.17
N VAL A 400 22.11 -14.48 18.36
CA VAL A 400 21.29 -15.59 18.80
C VAL A 400 21.80 -16.89 18.19
N ARG A 401 21.93 -17.93 19.03
CA ARG A 401 22.17 -19.29 18.60
C ARG A 401 21.06 -20.19 19.13
N LYS A 402 20.23 -20.69 18.24
CA LYS A 402 19.17 -21.66 18.55
C LYS A 402 19.63 -23.06 18.18
N SER A 403 19.42 -24.03 19.07
CA SER A 403 19.71 -25.45 18.84
C SER A 403 18.63 -26.29 19.52
N GLY A 404 17.68 -26.81 18.74
CA GLY A 404 16.52 -27.51 19.24
C GLY A 404 15.67 -26.61 20.16
N SER A 405 15.45 -27.03 21.42
CA SER A 405 14.69 -26.28 22.42
C SER A 405 15.52 -25.27 23.22
N ARG A 406 16.83 -25.18 23.00
CA ARG A 406 17.72 -24.24 23.71
C ARG A 406 18.07 -23.05 22.84
N VAL A 407 18.10 -21.90 23.49
CA VAL A 407 18.50 -20.64 22.88
C VAL A 407 19.59 -19.97 23.72
N ARG A 408 20.65 -19.53 23.02
CA ARG A 408 21.70 -18.70 23.62
C ARG A 408 21.65 -17.34 22.98
N ILE A 409 21.47 -16.30 23.81
CA ILE A 409 21.42 -14.90 23.38
C ILE A 409 22.60 -14.18 24.00
N THR A 410 23.37 -13.47 23.21
CA THR A 410 24.35 -12.51 23.68
C THR A 410 23.84 -11.12 23.32
N ALA A 411 23.77 -10.23 24.30
CA ALA A 411 23.34 -8.85 24.12
C ALA A 411 24.39 -7.88 24.66
N GLN A 412 24.65 -6.80 23.93
CA GLN A 412 25.69 -5.84 24.23
C GLN A 412 25.18 -4.43 24.01
N LEU A 413 25.29 -3.57 25.03
CA LEU A 413 24.98 -2.15 24.92
C LEU A 413 26.29 -1.37 24.81
N ILE A 414 26.43 -0.64 23.71
CA ILE A 414 27.66 0.05 23.34
C ILE A 414 27.42 1.56 23.30
N ASN A 415 28.35 2.33 23.84
CA ASN A 415 28.36 3.78 23.70
C ASN A 415 28.81 4.14 22.26
N ALA A 416 27.94 4.82 21.52
CA ALA A 416 28.19 5.18 20.12
C ALA A 416 29.32 6.20 19.92
N ALA A 417 29.65 7.00 20.96
CA ALA A 417 30.67 8.04 20.85
C ALA A 417 32.09 7.49 20.88
N ASP A 418 32.32 6.43 21.65
CA ASP A 418 33.66 5.87 21.91
C ASP A 418 33.79 4.38 21.57
N GLY A 419 32.66 3.70 21.26
CA GLY A 419 32.63 2.28 20.91
C GLY A 419 32.84 1.33 22.10
N TYR A 420 32.83 1.81 23.35
CA TYR A 420 33.00 0.96 24.52
C TYR A 420 31.69 0.35 24.99
N HIS A 421 31.77 -0.90 25.47
CA HIS A 421 30.63 -1.58 26.06
C HIS A 421 30.23 -0.95 27.40
N LEU A 422 28.98 -0.51 27.48
CA LEU A 422 28.35 -0.10 28.73
C LEU A 422 27.84 -1.30 29.52
N TRP A 423 27.44 -2.34 28.81
CA TRP A 423 26.92 -3.58 29.35
C TRP A 423 27.05 -4.69 28.31
N SER A 424 27.34 -5.91 28.77
CA SER A 424 27.38 -7.12 27.93
C SER A 424 27.02 -8.34 28.78
N GLU A 425 26.06 -9.13 28.30
CA GLU A 425 25.62 -10.31 29.04
C GLU A 425 25.21 -11.44 28.07
N ARG A 426 25.25 -12.67 28.57
CA ARG A 426 24.91 -13.87 27.83
C ARG A 426 23.83 -14.64 28.59
N TYR A 427 22.74 -14.95 27.90
CA TYR A 427 21.61 -15.73 28.38
C TYR A 427 21.61 -17.09 27.71
N ASP A 428 21.52 -18.16 28.52
CA ASP A 428 21.42 -19.55 28.04
C ASP A 428 20.17 -20.15 28.69
N ARG A 429 19.09 -20.29 27.92
CA ARG A 429 17.75 -20.62 28.40
C ARG A 429 17.07 -21.64 27.50
N GLU A 430 15.95 -22.21 27.97
CA GLU A 430 15.04 -22.94 27.09
C GLU A 430 14.15 -21.97 26.31
N LEU A 431 13.73 -22.36 25.12
CA LEU A 431 12.92 -21.51 24.24
C LEU A 431 11.59 -21.09 24.88
N ARG A 432 11.03 -21.92 25.79
CA ARG A 432 9.83 -21.59 26.56
C ARG A 432 10.01 -20.37 27.48
N ASP A 433 11.23 -20.08 27.86
CA ASP A 433 11.59 -19.01 28.80
C ASP A 433 12.03 -17.73 28.07
N ILE A 434 11.78 -17.64 26.76
CA ILE A 434 12.27 -16.52 25.90
C ILE A 434 11.72 -15.17 26.36
N PHE A 435 10.49 -15.12 26.81
CA PHE A 435 9.88 -13.89 27.31
C PHE A 435 10.53 -13.38 28.60
N ASP A 436 10.95 -14.28 29.48
CA ASP A 436 11.70 -13.91 30.67
C ASP A 436 13.05 -13.31 30.31
N VAL A 437 13.71 -13.85 29.28
CA VAL A 437 14.98 -13.30 28.75
C VAL A 437 14.78 -11.92 28.14
N GLN A 438 13.69 -11.69 27.42
CA GLN A 438 13.38 -10.35 26.87
C GLN A 438 13.19 -9.32 27.99
N ASP A 439 12.45 -9.68 29.03
CA ASP A 439 12.21 -8.84 30.20
C ASP A 439 13.53 -8.58 30.96
N GLU A 440 14.39 -9.59 31.14
CA GLU A 440 15.72 -9.47 31.77
C GLU A 440 16.62 -8.51 30.97
N ILE A 441 16.68 -8.64 29.64
CA ILE A 441 17.49 -7.76 28.77
C ILE A 441 16.97 -6.31 28.85
N ALA A 442 15.67 -6.11 28.74
CA ALA A 442 15.07 -4.78 28.80
C ALA A 442 15.36 -4.08 30.14
N GLN A 443 15.25 -4.82 31.27
CA GLN A 443 15.56 -4.30 32.59
C GLN A 443 17.06 -3.97 32.74
N ALA A 444 17.95 -4.84 32.25
CA ALA A 444 19.39 -4.61 32.30
C ALA A 444 19.81 -3.35 31.51
N ILE A 445 19.17 -3.10 30.36
CA ILE A 445 19.40 -1.85 29.57
C ILE A 445 18.96 -0.62 30.36
N VAL A 446 17.79 -0.67 31.02
CA VAL A 446 17.28 0.41 31.86
C VAL A 446 18.27 0.73 32.99
N ASP A 447 18.78 -0.30 33.65
CA ASP A 447 19.74 -0.15 34.75
C ASP A 447 21.08 0.38 34.24
N ALA A 448 21.58 -0.11 33.11
CA ALA A 448 22.82 0.35 32.48
C ALA A 448 22.74 1.83 32.05
N LEU A 449 21.59 2.27 31.58
CA LEU A 449 21.32 3.66 31.20
C LEU A 449 20.95 4.55 32.41
N ARG A 450 20.91 4.01 33.62
CA ARG A 450 20.55 4.70 34.87
C ARG A 450 19.21 5.44 34.79
N LEU A 451 18.24 4.83 34.11
CA LEU A 451 16.89 5.37 33.97
C LEU A 451 16.08 5.08 35.22
N LYS A 452 15.38 6.09 35.75
CA LYS A 452 14.41 5.87 36.84
C LYS A 452 13.05 5.57 36.23
N LEU A 453 12.63 4.31 36.28
CA LEU A 453 11.29 3.93 35.86
C LEU A 453 10.25 4.26 36.92
N ILE A 454 9.13 4.87 36.52
CA ILE A 454 7.95 5.02 37.33
C ILE A 454 7.22 3.64 37.38
N ALA A 455 6.52 3.32 38.45
CA ALA A 455 5.86 2.02 38.62
C ALA A 455 4.94 1.62 37.43
N LYS A 456 4.33 2.61 36.78
CA LYS A 456 3.49 2.41 35.58
C LYS A 456 4.32 2.00 34.35
N GLU A 457 5.51 2.57 34.16
CA GLU A 457 6.42 2.23 33.03
C GLU A 457 6.98 0.81 33.22
N LYS A 458 7.36 0.44 34.46
CA LYS A 458 7.83 -0.91 34.77
C LYS A 458 6.78 -1.97 34.43
N ALA A 459 5.50 -1.72 34.71
CA ALA A 459 4.38 -2.61 34.36
C ALA A 459 4.13 -2.68 32.82
N LEU A 460 4.41 -1.58 32.08
CA LEU A 460 4.26 -1.51 30.64
C LEU A 460 5.41 -2.19 29.88
N VAL A 461 6.63 -2.10 30.37
CA VAL A 461 7.80 -2.77 29.80
C VAL A 461 7.66 -4.29 29.92
N MET A 462 7.12 -4.78 31.06
CA MET A 462 6.93 -6.19 31.35
C MET A 462 5.57 -6.75 30.88
N LYS A 463 4.80 -6.01 30.08
CA LYS A 463 3.49 -6.47 29.59
C LYS A 463 3.66 -7.49 28.46
N ARG A 464 3.36 -8.74 28.74
CA ARG A 464 3.34 -9.86 27.78
C ARG A 464 2.07 -9.84 26.93
N TYR A 465 2.20 -10.13 25.64
CA TYR A 465 1.07 -10.28 24.70
C TYR A 465 0.60 -11.72 24.60
N THR A 466 1.45 -12.71 24.88
CA THR A 466 1.12 -14.14 24.89
C THR A 466 2.09 -14.90 25.79
N ASP A 467 1.60 -15.96 26.46
CA ASP A 467 2.42 -16.92 27.22
C ASP A 467 2.64 -18.21 26.40
N ASN A 468 2.14 -18.27 25.15
CA ASN A 468 2.22 -19.46 24.30
C ASN A 468 3.37 -19.30 23.28
N THR A 469 4.48 -20.01 23.54
CA THR A 469 5.69 -20.01 22.70
C THR A 469 5.44 -20.50 21.26
N ALA A 470 4.54 -21.47 21.06
CA ALA A 470 4.20 -21.96 19.72
C ALA A 470 3.41 -20.91 18.92
N ALA A 471 2.49 -20.19 19.57
CA ALA A 471 1.79 -19.06 18.96
C ALA A 471 2.76 -17.91 18.64
N TYR A 472 3.76 -17.68 19.49
CA TYR A 472 4.81 -16.69 19.26
C TYR A 472 5.71 -17.03 18.05
N GLU A 473 6.16 -18.29 17.94
CA GLU A 473 6.92 -18.73 16.76
C GLU A 473 6.13 -18.59 15.45
N LEU A 474 4.82 -18.90 15.47
CA LEU A 474 3.94 -18.71 14.33
C LEU A 474 3.76 -17.23 13.98
N PHE A 475 3.61 -16.37 15.00
CA PHE A 475 3.51 -14.92 14.81
C PHE A 475 4.77 -14.33 14.20
N LEU A 476 5.97 -14.81 14.57
CA LEU A 476 7.24 -14.35 14.00
C LEU A 476 7.47 -14.84 12.57
N LYS A 477 6.81 -15.94 12.15
CA LYS A 477 6.91 -16.52 10.80
C LYS A 477 5.92 -15.89 9.80
N GLY A 478 4.84 -15.28 10.27
CA GLY A 478 3.75 -14.72 9.46
C GLY A 478 3.88 -13.29 9.16
#